data_40563662c85d36a8afe745497d2e00f7
#
_entry.id   40563662c85d36a8afe745497d2e00f7
#
_cell.length_a   1.000
_cell.length_b   1.000
_cell.length_c   1.000
_cell.angle_alpha   90.00
_cell.angle_beta   90.00
_cell.angle_gamma   90.00
#
_symmetry.space_group_name_H-M   'P 1'
#
loop_
_entity.id
_entity.type
_entity.pdbx_description
1 polymer ?
#
loop_
_entity_poly.entity_id
_entity_poly.type
_entity_poly.pdbx_seq_one_letter_code
_entity_poly.pdbx_strand_id
1 'polypeptide(L)'
;MGTVAAQSIGEPGTQMTLRTFHYAGVSEFSVTQGLPRLIEIVDARRNPSTPIMTIYLDEEHGKDLPKAKKIHSQIEQIKFETITSEVDIDLTEYTLDITLIPELMEDKGIEMDDIMKKLKKFKKKGSIEVIEDEDSPMIIINPETEDLQKLQKLKEKIMKTLIRGVRNIKRGMKIGRASCRERV
;
A
#
# COMPACT_ATOMS: atom_id res chain seq x y z
N MET A 1 11.24 42.63 -16.60
CA MET A 1 11.39 41.62 -15.53
C MET A 1 10.62 40.34 -15.85
N GLY A 2 9.32 40.39 -16.17
CA GLY A 2 8.51 39.20 -16.40
C GLY A 2 8.99 38.31 -17.57
N THR A 3 9.41 38.93 -18.68
CA THR A 3 9.91 38.22 -19.87
C THR A 3 11.20 37.42 -19.56
N VAL A 4 12.11 38.05 -18.80
CA VAL A 4 13.37 37.41 -18.40
C VAL A 4 13.10 36.22 -17.47
N ALA A 5 12.17 36.37 -16.52
CA ALA A 5 11.77 35.29 -15.64
C ALA A 5 11.15 34.13 -16.42
N ALA A 6 10.25 34.42 -17.35
CA ALA A 6 9.63 33.41 -18.20
C ALA A 6 10.66 32.66 -19.06
N GLN A 7 11.63 33.35 -19.64
CA GLN A 7 12.72 32.72 -20.40
C GLN A 7 13.62 31.86 -19.52
N SER A 8 13.96 32.34 -18.31
CA SER A 8 14.80 31.59 -17.35
C SER A 8 14.17 30.30 -16.87
N ILE A 9 12.83 30.23 -16.85
CA ILE A 9 12.09 29.00 -16.52
C ILE A 9 11.86 28.13 -17.76
N GLY A 10 11.58 28.76 -18.92
CA GLY A 10 11.26 28.08 -20.15
C GLY A 10 12.43 27.35 -20.80
N GLU A 11 13.62 27.93 -20.74
CA GLU A 11 14.82 27.32 -21.32
C GLU A 11 15.14 25.94 -20.71
N PRO A 12 15.32 25.79 -19.39
CA PRO A 12 15.55 24.49 -18.80
C PRO A 12 14.35 23.54 -18.95
N GLY A 13 13.12 24.06 -19.05
CA GLY A 13 11.93 23.30 -19.34
C GLY A 13 12.02 22.60 -20.70
N THR A 14 12.50 23.26 -21.73
CA THR A 14 12.70 22.68 -23.06
C THR A 14 13.76 21.58 -23.03
N GLN A 15 14.84 21.76 -22.29
CA GLN A 15 15.86 20.72 -22.14
C GLN A 15 15.33 19.49 -21.37
N MET A 16 14.45 19.67 -20.39
CA MET A 16 13.81 18.58 -19.68
C MET A 16 12.89 17.74 -20.58
N THR A 17 12.17 18.37 -21.51
CA THR A 17 11.32 17.64 -22.48
C THR A 17 12.13 16.80 -23.43
N LEU A 18 13.29 17.27 -23.88
CA LEU A 18 14.19 16.53 -24.74
C LEU A 18 14.88 15.36 -24.03
N ARG A 19 15.01 15.44 -22.70
CA ARG A 19 15.61 14.39 -21.83
C ARG A 19 14.58 13.50 -21.15
N THR A 20 13.33 13.48 -21.58
CA THR A 20 12.37 12.46 -21.16
C THR A 20 12.75 11.11 -21.77
N PHE A 21 13.92 10.61 -21.36
CA PHE A 21 14.26 9.22 -21.57
C PHE A 21 13.31 8.37 -20.75
N HIS A 22 12.67 7.46 -21.43
CA HIS A 22 11.93 6.38 -20.85
C HIS A 22 12.79 5.67 -19.78
N TYR A 23 12.53 5.94 -18.53
CA TYR A 23 12.94 5.06 -17.46
C TYR A 23 12.07 3.79 -17.52
N ALA A 24 12.15 3.09 -18.66
CA ALA A 24 11.61 1.77 -18.81
C ALA A 24 12.47 0.82 -17.99
N GLY A 25 12.04 0.50 -16.79
CA GLY A 25 12.70 -0.50 -15.95
C GLY A 25 12.88 -0.15 -14.48
N VAL A 26 12.73 1.12 -14.06
CA VAL A 26 12.76 1.50 -12.64
C VAL A 26 11.38 2.03 -12.25
N SER A 27 10.38 1.20 -12.48
CA SER A 27 8.98 1.60 -12.34
C SER A 27 8.45 1.62 -10.91
N GLU A 28 9.25 1.21 -9.93
CA GLU A 28 8.70 1.05 -8.58
C GLU A 28 8.61 2.35 -7.78
N PHE A 29 9.41 3.35 -8.12
CA PHE A 29 9.44 4.64 -7.42
C PHE A 29 9.43 5.82 -8.37
N SER A 30 8.45 5.87 -9.27
CA SER A 30 8.28 7.02 -10.14
C SER A 30 7.75 8.21 -9.34
N VAL A 31 8.67 8.90 -8.69
CA VAL A 31 8.43 10.24 -8.18
C VAL A 31 8.27 11.14 -9.39
N THR A 32 7.26 11.98 -9.40
CA THR A 32 7.09 12.98 -10.45
C THR A 32 8.32 13.88 -10.46
N GLN A 33 9.17 13.73 -11.47
CA GLN A 33 10.41 14.50 -11.65
C GLN A 33 10.39 15.22 -12.99
N GLY A 34 11.32 16.18 -13.15
CA GLY A 34 11.44 16.91 -14.38
C GLY A 34 10.32 17.89 -14.64
N LEU A 35 9.90 18.01 -15.91
CA LEU A 35 8.92 19.00 -16.35
C LEU A 35 7.57 18.91 -15.66
N PRO A 36 6.95 17.72 -15.44
CA PRO A 36 5.68 17.62 -14.72
C PRO A 36 5.76 18.21 -13.30
N ARG A 37 6.88 18.00 -12.61
CA ARG A 37 7.09 18.55 -11.28
C ARG A 37 7.26 20.07 -11.30
N LEU A 38 7.95 20.58 -12.28
CA LEU A 38 8.10 22.03 -12.48
C LEU A 38 6.73 22.69 -12.70
N ILE A 39 5.89 22.08 -13.53
CA ILE A 39 4.53 22.56 -13.78
C ILE A 39 3.71 22.57 -12.49
N GLU A 40 3.77 21.50 -11.68
CA GLU A 40 3.06 21.44 -10.39
C GLU A 40 3.47 22.57 -9.44
N ILE A 41 4.76 22.92 -9.43
CA ILE A 41 5.30 24.00 -8.57
C ILE A 41 4.84 25.37 -9.08
N VAL A 42 4.94 25.63 -10.38
CA VAL A 42 4.55 26.89 -11.00
C VAL A 42 3.04 27.12 -10.90
N ASP A 43 2.24 26.06 -11.09
CA ASP A 43 0.78 26.09 -10.91
C ASP A 43 0.35 26.19 -9.43
N ALA A 44 1.29 26.14 -8.51
CA ALA A 44 1.02 26.12 -7.08
C ALA A 44 -0.03 25.07 -6.67
N ARG A 45 0.07 23.88 -7.24
CA ARG A 45 -0.89 22.80 -6.96
C ARG A 45 -0.86 22.41 -5.49
N ARG A 46 -2.02 22.48 -4.85
CA ARG A 46 -2.17 22.14 -3.43
C ARG A 46 -1.87 20.65 -3.15
N ASN A 47 -2.29 19.78 -4.06
CA ASN A 47 -2.07 18.33 -3.94
C ASN A 47 -1.17 17.88 -5.10
N PRO A 48 0.10 17.56 -4.84
CA PRO A 48 0.98 17.01 -5.87
C PRO A 48 0.53 15.59 -6.28
N SER A 49 0.91 15.18 -7.49
CA SER A 49 0.55 13.85 -8.03
C SER A 49 1.17 12.71 -7.22
N THR A 50 2.40 12.90 -6.73
CA THR A 50 3.12 11.92 -5.91
C THR A 50 3.63 12.59 -4.63
N PRO A 51 2.77 12.72 -3.59
CA PRO A 51 3.21 13.28 -2.32
C PRO A 51 4.18 12.31 -1.62
N ILE A 52 5.31 12.83 -1.16
CA ILE A 52 6.35 12.06 -0.46
C ILE A 52 6.52 12.64 0.94
N MET A 53 6.62 11.74 1.91
CA MET A 53 6.95 12.07 3.28
C MET A 53 8.22 11.30 3.70
N THR A 54 9.21 12.03 4.18
CA THR A 54 10.43 11.42 4.72
C THR A 54 10.34 11.39 6.23
N ILE A 55 10.51 10.19 6.80
CA ILE A 55 10.47 9.94 8.24
C ILE A 55 11.87 9.56 8.69
N TYR A 56 12.43 10.32 9.61
CA TYR A 56 13.72 10.01 10.22
C TYR A 56 13.47 9.21 11.49
N LEU A 57 14.18 8.09 11.62
CA LEU A 57 14.13 7.24 12.82
C LEU A 57 15.20 7.70 13.82
N ASP A 58 14.91 7.49 15.11
CA ASP A 58 15.86 7.70 16.18
C ASP A 58 17.07 6.78 16.08
N GLU A 59 18.17 7.12 16.75
CA GLU A 59 19.39 6.32 16.70
C GLU A 59 19.22 4.87 17.15
N GLU A 60 18.30 4.61 18.08
CA GLU A 60 18.01 3.27 18.57
C GLU A 60 17.27 2.39 17.55
N HIS A 61 16.37 2.98 16.78
CA HIS A 61 15.55 2.27 15.80
C HIS A 61 16.16 2.30 14.40
N GLY A 62 17.00 3.29 14.12
CA GLY A 62 17.62 3.46 12.81
C GLY A 62 18.79 2.53 12.55
N LYS A 63 19.47 2.04 13.61
CA LYS A 63 20.61 1.11 13.51
C LYS A 63 20.17 -0.35 13.35
N ASP A 64 18.99 -0.71 13.88
CA ASP A 64 18.49 -2.07 13.89
C ASP A 64 17.48 -2.30 12.77
N LEU A 65 17.82 -3.11 11.79
CA LEU A 65 16.98 -3.44 10.65
C LEU A 65 15.63 -4.08 11.05
N PRO A 66 15.56 -5.02 12.02
CA PRO A 66 14.30 -5.61 12.46
C PRO A 66 13.37 -4.60 13.12
N LYS A 67 13.90 -3.65 13.91
CA LYS A 67 13.09 -2.57 14.51
C LYS A 67 12.55 -1.63 13.44
N ALA A 68 13.38 -1.25 12.47
CA ALA A 68 12.96 -0.43 11.34
C ALA A 68 11.89 -1.13 10.50
N LYS A 69 11.97 -2.45 10.29
CA LYS A 69 10.93 -3.24 9.62
C LYS A 69 9.59 -3.18 10.36
N LYS A 70 9.60 -3.31 11.69
CA LYS A 70 8.38 -3.21 12.51
C LYS A 70 7.71 -1.84 12.38
N ILE A 71 8.47 -0.76 12.42
CA ILE A 71 7.94 0.60 12.25
C ILE A 71 7.36 0.78 10.84
N HIS A 72 8.08 0.30 9.82
CA HIS A 72 7.61 0.34 8.44
C HIS A 72 6.26 -0.36 8.27
N SER A 73 6.11 -1.57 8.80
CA SER A 73 4.85 -2.34 8.72
C SER A 73 3.70 -1.69 9.51
N GLN A 74 4.00 -0.82 10.50
CA GLN A 74 2.98 -0.05 11.21
C GLN A 74 2.52 1.18 10.45
N ILE A 75 3.36 1.74 9.59
CA ILE A 75 3.08 2.96 8.83
C ILE A 75 2.43 2.65 7.49
N GLU A 76 2.93 1.66 6.76
CA GLU A 76 2.42 1.27 5.45
C GLU A 76 0.98 0.78 5.53
N GLN A 77 0.13 1.29 4.65
CA GLN A 77 -1.27 0.89 4.58
C GLN A 77 -1.39 -0.52 4.02
N ILE A 78 -1.83 -1.46 4.84
CA ILE A 78 -2.11 -2.83 4.42
C ILE A 78 -3.62 -3.04 4.42
N LYS A 79 -4.17 -3.32 3.24
CA LYS A 79 -5.57 -3.68 3.04
C LYS A 79 -5.71 -5.19 2.96
N PHE A 80 -6.93 -5.67 3.12
CA PHE A 80 -7.26 -7.06 2.88
C PHE A 80 -6.86 -7.52 1.47
N GLU A 81 -7.14 -6.72 0.46
CA GLU A 81 -6.78 -6.94 -0.93
C GLU A 81 -5.29 -7.30 -1.14
N THR A 82 -4.40 -6.78 -0.28
CA THR A 82 -2.95 -6.99 -0.43
C THR A 82 -2.49 -8.36 0.06
N ILE A 83 -3.20 -8.97 1.01
CA ILE A 83 -2.82 -10.25 1.64
C ILE A 83 -3.68 -11.42 1.18
N THR A 84 -4.66 -11.16 0.32
CA THR A 84 -5.58 -12.17 -0.20
C THR A 84 -5.11 -12.66 -1.55
N SER A 85 -5.06 -13.97 -1.75
CA SER A 85 -4.79 -14.60 -3.03
C SER A 85 -6.05 -14.62 -3.89
N GLU A 86 -7.10 -15.20 -3.35
CA GLU A 86 -8.35 -15.43 -4.07
C GLU A 86 -9.55 -15.18 -3.15
N VAL A 87 -10.65 -14.76 -3.74
CA VAL A 87 -11.91 -14.54 -3.02
C VAL A 87 -13.05 -15.09 -3.84
N ASP A 88 -13.59 -16.19 -3.38
CA ASP A 88 -14.69 -16.88 -4.02
C ASP A 88 -16.01 -16.64 -3.30
N ILE A 89 -17.09 -16.74 -4.05
CA ILE A 89 -18.45 -16.67 -3.52
C ILE A 89 -19.11 -18.01 -3.82
N ASP A 90 -19.35 -18.80 -2.79
CA ASP A 90 -20.14 -20.01 -2.94
C ASP A 90 -21.64 -19.62 -3.01
N LEU A 91 -22.23 -19.97 -4.15
CA LEU A 91 -23.64 -19.70 -4.42
C LEU A 91 -24.58 -20.75 -3.80
N THR A 92 -24.02 -21.88 -3.38
CA THR A 92 -24.79 -22.96 -2.79
C THR A 92 -25.14 -22.68 -1.33
N GLU A 93 -24.12 -22.20 -0.59
CA GLU A 93 -24.24 -21.89 0.84
C GLU A 93 -24.30 -20.39 1.13
N TYR A 94 -24.18 -19.54 0.09
CA TYR A 94 -24.06 -18.08 0.19
C TYR A 94 -22.95 -17.63 1.11
N THR A 95 -21.80 -18.32 1.03
CA THR A 95 -20.59 -18.00 1.79
C THR A 95 -19.59 -17.20 0.97
N LEU A 96 -18.70 -16.53 1.67
CA LEU A 96 -17.58 -15.82 1.09
C LEU A 96 -16.30 -16.49 1.59
N ASP A 97 -15.58 -17.11 0.67
CA ASP A 97 -14.35 -17.84 0.94
C ASP A 97 -13.16 -16.97 0.57
N ILE A 98 -12.29 -16.69 1.53
CA ILE A 98 -11.13 -15.81 1.37
C ILE A 98 -9.89 -16.61 1.66
N THR A 99 -9.07 -16.81 0.62
CA THR A 99 -7.76 -17.47 0.75
C THR A 99 -6.67 -16.43 0.97
N LEU A 100 -5.88 -16.60 2.02
CA LEU A 100 -4.81 -15.69 2.38
C LEU A 100 -3.45 -16.23 1.94
N ILE A 101 -2.48 -15.31 1.75
CA ILE A 101 -1.10 -15.64 1.40
C ILE A 101 -0.24 -15.57 2.67
N PRO A 102 0.23 -16.71 3.22
CA PRO A 102 0.99 -16.73 4.47
C PRO A 102 2.31 -15.97 4.38
N GLU A 103 3.02 -16.08 3.26
CA GLU A 103 4.29 -15.38 3.03
C GLU A 103 4.14 -13.85 3.19
N LEU A 104 3.06 -13.28 2.65
CA LEU A 104 2.80 -11.85 2.76
C LEU A 104 2.36 -11.44 4.16
N MET A 105 1.71 -12.34 4.90
CA MET A 105 1.35 -12.11 6.29
C MET A 105 2.59 -12.03 7.18
N GLU A 106 3.54 -12.96 7.00
CA GLU A 106 4.82 -12.96 7.71
C GLU A 106 5.68 -11.73 7.37
N ASP A 107 5.83 -11.41 6.09
CA ASP A 107 6.61 -10.23 5.64
C ASP A 107 6.07 -8.92 6.21
N LYS A 108 4.76 -8.81 6.32
CA LYS A 108 4.06 -7.62 6.85
C LYS A 108 3.86 -7.70 8.37
N GLY A 109 4.19 -8.83 9.00
CA GLY A 109 4.04 -9.06 10.44
C GLY A 109 2.58 -8.97 10.90
N ILE A 110 1.65 -9.54 10.12
CA ILE A 110 0.23 -9.57 10.42
C ILE A 110 -0.12 -10.92 11.02
N GLU A 111 -0.71 -10.89 12.20
CA GLU A 111 -1.21 -12.08 12.86
C GLU A 111 -2.69 -12.32 12.50
N MET A 112 -3.12 -13.59 12.51
CA MET A 112 -4.51 -13.95 12.24
C MET A 112 -5.49 -13.25 13.19
N ASP A 113 -5.06 -13.02 14.44
CA ASP A 113 -5.84 -12.30 15.45
C ASP A 113 -6.17 -10.86 15.02
N ASP A 114 -5.25 -10.16 14.36
CA ASP A 114 -5.49 -8.79 13.89
C ASP A 114 -6.54 -8.77 12.78
N ILE A 115 -6.50 -9.76 11.89
CA ILE A 115 -7.48 -9.96 10.84
C ILE A 115 -8.87 -10.22 11.46
N MET A 116 -8.93 -11.16 12.41
CA MET A 116 -10.18 -11.51 13.07
C MET A 116 -10.81 -10.34 13.84
N LYS A 117 -10.00 -9.54 14.52
CA LYS A 117 -10.48 -8.31 15.20
C LYS A 117 -11.14 -7.33 14.21
N LYS A 118 -10.63 -7.23 12.99
CA LYS A 118 -11.20 -6.36 11.96
C LYS A 118 -12.45 -6.96 11.33
N LEU A 119 -12.46 -8.27 11.06
CA LEU A 119 -13.61 -8.97 10.51
C LEU A 119 -14.80 -9.01 11.47
N LYS A 120 -14.55 -9.11 12.78
CA LYS A 120 -15.62 -9.03 13.79
C LYS A 120 -16.49 -7.79 13.67
N LYS A 121 -16.00 -6.69 13.12
CA LYS A 121 -16.78 -5.48 12.86
C LYS A 121 -17.83 -5.67 11.76
N PHE A 122 -17.62 -6.61 10.86
CA PHE A 122 -18.56 -6.95 9.80
C PHE A 122 -19.57 -8.03 10.22
N LYS A 123 -19.30 -8.69 11.35
CA LYS A 123 -20.18 -9.68 11.95
C LYS A 123 -21.40 -9.00 12.62
N LYS A 124 -22.32 -8.48 11.83
CA LYS A 124 -23.61 -8.00 12.37
C LYS A 124 -24.60 -9.14 12.62
N LYS A 125 -24.60 -10.14 11.76
CA LYS A 125 -25.32 -11.42 11.83
C LYS A 125 -24.53 -12.40 10.99
N GLY A 126 -24.23 -13.59 11.48
CA GLY A 126 -23.53 -14.62 10.71
C GLY A 126 -22.34 -15.25 11.44
N SER A 127 -21.80 -16.31 10.89
CA SER A 127 -20.61 -17.01 11.38
C SER A 127 -19.38 -16.65 10.59
N ILE A 128 -18.24 -16.67 11.25
CA ILE A 128 -16.91 -16.57 10.62
C ILE A 128 -16.15 -17.80 11.08
N GLU A 129 -15.79 -18.65 10.15
CA GLU A 129 -15.01 -19.84 10.38
C GLU A 129 -13.61 -19.62 9.80
N VAL A 130 -12.62 -20.07 10.50
CA VAL A 130 -11.22 -19.98 10.07
C VAL A 130 -10.70 -21.41 9.92
N ILE A 131 -10.23 -21.73 8.75
CA ILE A 131 -9.52 -22.98 8.47
C ILE A 131 -8.05 -22.61 8.42
N GLU A 132 -7.32 -23.01 9.44
CA GLU A 132 -5.88 -22.81 9.56
C GLU A 132 -5.13 -23.95 8.88
N ASP A 133 -4.94 -23.86 7.56
CA ASP A 133 -4.02 -24.70 6.83
C ASP A 133 -2.65 -24.00 6.75
N GLU A 134 -1.56 -24.75 6.95
CA GLU A 134 -0.19 -24.19 6.94
C GLU A 134 0.16 -23.55 5.59
N ASP A 135 -0.33 -24.13 4.48
CA ASP A 135 -0.02 -23.67 3.13
C ASP A 135 -0.97 -22.55 2.62
N SER A 136 -2.23 -22.58 3.06
CA SER A 136 -3.24 -21.63 2.56
C SER A 136 -4.36 -21.40 3.59
N PRO A 137 -4.15 -20.53 4.57
CA PRO A 137 -5.18 -20.21 5.54
C PRO A 137 -6.40 -19.58 4.85
N MET A 138 -7.56 -20.17 5.13
CA MET A 138 -8.82 -19.77 4.52
C MET A 138 -9.79 -19.24 5.58
N ILE A 139 -10.52 -18.18 5.23
CA ILE A 139 -11.55 -17.60 6.07
C ILE A 139 -12.89 -17.70 5.35
N ILE A 140 -13.81 -18.42 5.95
CA ILE A 140 -15.19 -18.59 5.46
C ILE A 140 -16.09 -17.65 6.24
N ILE A 141 -16.79 -16.79 5.53
CA ILE A 141 -17.74 -15.83 6.11
C ILE A 141 -19.14 -16.15 5.62
N ASN A 142 -20.01 -16.54 6.53
CA ASN A 142 -21.42 -16.74 6.24
C ASN A 142 -22.24 -15.54 6.80
N PRO A 143 -22.73 -14.65 5.95
CA PRO A 143 -23.46 -13.45 6.37
C PRO A 143 -24.95 -13.67 6.61
N GLU A 144 -25.48 -14.90 6.55
CA GLU A 144 -26.91 -15.22 6.68
C GLU A 144 -27.83 -14.42 5.73
N THR A 145 -27.31 -14.08 4.54
CA THR A 145 -28.08 -13.33 3.53
C THR A 145 -28.07 -14.08 2.21
N GLU A 146 -29.24 -14.31 1.65
CA GLU A 146 -29.42 -14.98 0.36
C GLU A 146 -29.26 -14.02 -0.85
N ASP A 147 -29.00 -12.73 -0.60
CA ASP A 147 -28.87 -11.71 -1.64
C ASP A 147 -27.46 -11.61 -2.19
N LEU A 148 -27.27 -12.00 -3.43
CA LEU A 148 -25.99 -11.94 -4.15
C LEU A 148 -25.41 -10.51 -4.22
N GLN A 149 -26.26 -9.50 -4.38
CA GLN A 149 -25.82 -8.11 -4.41
C GLN A 149 -25.25 -7.64 -3.05
N LYS A 150 -25.81 -8.15 -1.95
CA LYS A 150 -25.29 -7.86 -0.61
C LYS A 150 -23.96 -8.54 -0.36
N LEU A 151 -23.79 -9.77 -0.85
CA LEU A 151 -22.53 -10.51 -0.80
C LEU A 151 -21.42 -9.79 -1.56
N GLN A 152 -21.69 -9.35 -2.78
CA GLN A 152 -20.72 -8.57 -3.57
C GLN A 152 -20.32 -7.27 -2.87
N LYS A 153 -21.28 -6.53 -2.34
CA LYS A 153 -21.00 -5.31 -1.57
C LYS A 153 -20.22 -5.59 -0.29
N LEU A 154 -20.44 -6.74 0.33
CA LEU A 154 -19.70 -7.18 1.50
C LEU A 154 -18.25 -7.53 1.12
N LYS A 155 -18.06 -8.31 0.05
CA LYS A 155 -16.75 -8.60 -0.55
C LYS A 155 -15.94 -7.32 -0.78
N GLU A 156 -16.52 -6.36 -1.49
CA GLU A 156 -15.83 -5.08 -1.75
C GLU A 156 -15.49 -4.30 -0.48
N LYS A 157 -16.36 -4.31 0.51
CA LYS A 157 -16.11 -3.64 1.79
C LYS A 157 -14.98 -4.30 2.56
N ILE A 158 -14.95 -5.63 2.59
CA ILE A 158 -13.90 -6.40 3.25
C ILE A 158 -12.56 -6.13 2.56
N MET A 159 -12.50 -6.24 1.23
CA MET A 159 -11.27 -6.01 0.46
C MET A 159 -10.69 -4.60 0.66
N LYS A 160 -11.54 -3.59 0.76
CA LYS A 160 -11.12 -2.20 1.01
C LYS A 160 -10.81 -1.92 2.49
N THR A 161 -11.03 -2.87 3.39
CA THR A 161 -10.80 -2.66 4.82
C THR A 161 -9.32 -2.60 5.13
N LEU A 162 -8.95 -1.61 5.93
CA LEU A 162 -7.61 -1.44 6.44
C LEU A 162 -7.37 -2.41 7.60
N ILE A 163 -6.40 -3.31 7.45
CA ILE A 163 -5.97 -4.21 8.52
C ILE A 163 -5.01 -3.48 9.44
N ARG A 164 -3.95 -2.91 8.87
CA ARG A 164 -2.88 -2.23 9.60
C ARG A 164 -2.37 -1.02 8.83
N GLY A 165 -1.70 -0.12 9.52
CA GLY A 165 -1.07 1.05 8.91
C GLY A 165 -1.90 2.33 8.98
N VAL A 166 -1.36 3.39 8.42
CA VAL A 166 -1.97 4.72 8.37
C VAL A 166 -2.69 4.91 7.04
N ARG A 167 -3.91 5.44 7.09
CA ARG A 167 -4.69 5.71 5.87
C ARG A 167 -3.91 6.63 4.92
N ASN A 168 -4.01 6.35 3.63
CA ASN A 168 -3.42 7.13 2.53
C ASN A 168 -1.90 6.96 2.36
N ILE A 169 -1.20 6.18 3.18
CA ILE A 169 0.20 5.83 2.94
C ILE A 169 0.22 4.53 2.13
N LYS A 170 0.22 4.67 0.81
CA LYS A 170 0.11 3.52 -0.09
C LYS A 170 1.35 2.64 -0.09
N ARG A 171 2.52 3.23 0.07
CA ARG A 171 3.80 2.55 -0.06
C ARG A 171 4.86 3.18 0.83
N GLY A 172 5.66 2.36 1.48
CA GLY A 172 6.81 2.76 2.26
C GLY A 172 8.11 2.24 1.65
N MET A 173 9.20 3.00 1.77
CA MET A 173 10.53 2.57 1.40
C MET A 173 11.48 2.77 2.56
N LYS A 174 12.31 1.76 2.84
CA LYS A 174 13.40 1.87 3.79
C LYS A 174 14.65 2.33 3.06
N ILE A 175 15.16 3.48 3.44
CA ILE A 175 16.41 4.01 2.89
C ILE A 175 17.45 3.89 3.99
N GLY A 176 18.41 2.96 3.82
CA GLY A 176 19.59 2.87 4.67
C GLY A 176 20.70 3.76 4.13
N ARG A 177 21.48 4.40 5.00
CA ARG A 177 22.76 4.97 4.59
C ARG A 177 23.70 3.79 4.29
N ALA A 178 24.02 3.58 3.02
CA ALA A 178 25.13 2.71 2.65
C ALA A 178 26.39 3.26 3.33
N SER A 179 26.93 2.54 4.31
CA SER A 179 28.25 2.87 4.80
C SER A 179 29.21 2.65 3.64
N CYS A 180 30.00 3.65 3.32
CA CYS A 180 31.01 3.60 2.24
C CYS A 180 32.10 2.53 2.45
N ARG A 181 31.93 1.63 3.41
CA ARG A 181 32.92 0.60 3.80
C ARG A 181 32.71 -0.78 3.17
N GLU A 182 31.61 -1.00 2.45
CA GLU A 182 31.37 -2.29 1.79
C GLU A 182 31.54 -2.25 0.27
N ARG A 183 32.41 -1.39 -0.22
CA ARG A 183 32.93 -1.52 -1.57
C ARG A 183 34.46 -1.74 -1.47
N VAL A 184 34.83 -2.96 -1.22
CA VAL A 184 36.14 -3.53 -1.64
C VAL A 184 35.83 -4.87 -2.27
#